data_7734e2a227873e261d447df67f4d27ba
#
_entry.id   7734e2a227873e261d447df67f4d27ba
#
_cell.length_a   1.000
_cell.length_b   1.000
_cell.length_c   1.000
_cell.angle_alpha   90.00
_cell.angle_beta   90.00
_cell.angle_gamma   90.00
#
_symmetry.space_group_name_H-M   'P 1'
#
loop_
_entity.id
_entity.type
_entity.pdbx_description
1 polymer ?
#
loop_
_entity_poly.entity_id
_entity_poly.type
_entity_poly.pdbx_seq_one_letter_code
_entity_poly.pdbx_strand_id
1 'polypeptide(L)'
;MASTRKPVAVIEAADCCPSVLAAPLDEADAERLARRFAALADPIRLRLLSLIAAADEVCACDLLEPVDRSQPTVSHHTKQLAEAGLIVGEKRGRWTWWRVAPDAVAELRDVLT
;
A
#
# COMPACT_ATOMS: atom_id res chain seq x y z
N MET A 1 15.49 30.10 13.04
CA MET A 1 15.47 30.05 12.61
C MET A 1 15.14 29.81 11.76
N ALA A 2 15.13 29.66 11.49
CA ALA A 2 15.01 29.47 10.83
C ALA A 2 14.76 29.27 9.82
N SER A 3 14.65 29.34 9.61
CA SER A 3 14.49 29.32 8.77
C SER A 3 14.83 29.01 7.78
N THR A 4 15.06 28.73 7.70
CA THR A 4 15.59 28.62 6.87
C THR A 4 15.46 27.77 6.02
N ARG A 5 14.91 27.27 5.87
CA ARG A 5 14.63 26.44 5.18
C ARG A 5 14.70 26.61 3.96
N LYS A 6 14.93 26.10 3.33
CA LYS A 6 14.99 26.18 2.19
C LYS A 6 14.11 25.65 1.47
N PRO A 7 13.85 25.87 0.71
CA PRO A 7 12.88 25.55 -0.04
C PRO A 7 13.06 24.43 -0.78
N VAL A 8 13.02 23.94 -0.80
CA VAL A 8 13.06 22.94 -1.33
C VAL A 8 12.74 22.69 -2.42
N ALA A 9 12.40 22.90 -2.65
CA ALA A 9 12.03 22.71 -3.52
C ALA A 9 12.12 22.13 -4.48
N VAL A 10 12.31 22.00 -4.73
CA VAL A 10 12.50 21.59 -5.53
C VAL A 10 12.27 20.60 -6.04
N ILE A 11 11.99 20.18 -5.96
CA ILE A 11 11.72 19.13 -6.18
C ILE A 11 10.97 18.80 -7.12
N GLU A 12 10.85 19.10 -7.91
CA GLU A 12 10.07 18.86 -8.83
C GLU A 12 9.99 17.57 -9.16
N ALA A 13 10.90 17.00 -9.25
CA ALA A 13 10.82 15.70 -9.68
C ALA A 13 10.00 14.94 -8.83
N ALA A 14 10.08 15.26 -7.73
CA ALA A 14 9.42 14.49 -6.84
C ALA A 14 8.01 14.63 -6.89
N ASP A 15 7.59 15.37 -7.74
CA ASP A 15 6.28 15.66 -7.74
C ASP A 15 5.38 14.57 -7.63
N CYS A 16 5.64 13.47 -8.22
CA CYS A 16 4.67 12.40 -8.22
C CYS A 16 4.62 11.66 -6.91
N CYS A 17 5.60 11.80 -6.09
CA CYS A 17 5.71 10.98 -4.88
C CYS A 17 6.05 11.85 -3.69
N PRO A 18 5.04 12.42 -3.03
CA PRO A 18 5.32 13.28 -1.90
C PRO A 18 6.06 12.54 -0.80
N SER A 19 6.98 13.21 -0.16
CA SER A 19 7.75 12.64 0.93
C SER A 19 7.44 13.41 2.20
N VAL A 20 7.25 12.67 3.28
CA VAL A 20 6.96 13.25 4.57
C VAL A 20 8.14 14.10 5.05
N LEU A 21 9.35 13.70 4.69
CA LEU A 21 10.55 14.35 5.19
C LEU A 21 11.07 15.46 4.29
N ALA A 22 10.63 15.51 3.06
CA ALA A 22 11.16 16.46 2.10
C ALA A 22 10.49 17.82 2.18
N ALA A 23 9.20 17.85 2.46
CA ALA A 23 8.44 19.08 2.51
C ALA A 23 7.16 18.83 3.27
N PRO A 24 6.52 19.87 3.80
CA PRO A 24 5.23 19.68 4.47
C PRO A 24 4.21 19.11 3.50
N LEU A 25 3.44 18.15 3.98
CA LEU A 25 2.37 17.56 3.19
C LEU A 25 1.13 18.42 3.28
N ASP A 26 0.40 18.52 2.18
CA ASP A 26 -0.92 19.14 2.29
C ASP A 26 -1.90 18.11 2.85
N GLU A 27 -3.10 18.58 3.16
CA GLU A 27 -4.07 17.75 3.83
C GLU A 27 -4.49 16.54 3.00
N ALA A 28 -4.66 16.73 1.70
CA ALA A 28 -5.11 15.65 0.83
C ALA A 28 -4.05 14.54 0.73
N ASP A 29 -2.79 14.92 0.59
CA ASP A 29 -1.72 13.95 0.53
C ASP A 29 -1.57 13.21 1.85
N ALA A 30 -1.69 13.95 2.96
CA ALA A 30 -1.59 13.33 4.27
C ALA A 30 -2.70 12.30 4.49
N GLU A 31 -3.92 12.63 4.09
CA GLU A 31 -5.04 11.70 4.23
C GLU A 31 -4.86 10.47 3.36
N ARG A 32 -4.40 10.66 2.14
CA ARG A 32 -4.19 9.54 1.23
C ARG A 32 -3.11 8.59 1.74
N LEU A 33 -2.01 9.15 2.19
CA LEU A 33 -0.92 8.33 2.72
C LEU A 33 -1.33 7.64 4.02
N ALA A 34 -2.06 8.36 4.86
CA ALA A 34 -2.51 7.78 6.12
C ALA A 34 -3.41 6.58 5.90
N ARG A 35 -4.27 6.61 4.89
CA ARG A 35 -5.12 5.47 4.58
C ARG A 35 -4.29 4.25 4.18
N ARG A 36 -3.23 4.47 3.41
CA ARG A 36 -2.36 3.36 3.00
C ARG A 36 -1.59 2.79 4.18
N PHE A 37 -1.06 3.65 5.04
CA PHE A 37 -0.37 3.17 6.23
C PHE A 37 -1.33 2.45 7.18
N ALA A 38 -2.55 2.95 7.31
CA ALA A 38 -3.54 2.30 8.15
C ALA A 38 -3.86 0.89 7.64
N ALA A 39 -3.93 0.73 6.32
CA ALA A 39 -4.18 -0.58 5.75
C ALA A 39 -3.05 -1.54 6.03
N LEU A 40 -1.84 -1.05 6.25
CA LEU A 40 -0.69 -1.88 6.58
C LEU A 40 -0.50 -2.09 8.07
N ALA A 41 -1.24 -1.38 8.90
CA ALA A 41 -1.04 -1.46 10.35
C ALA A 41 -1.83 -2.62 10.95
N ASP A 42 -1.64 -3.80 10.38
CA ASP A 42 -2.29 -5.02 10.82
C ASP A 42 -1.40 -6.20 10.43
N PRO A 43 -1.08 -7.10 11.37
CA PRO A 43 -0.14 -8.18 11.07
C PRO A 43 -0.60 -9.09 9.94
N ILE A 44 -1.89 -9.38 9.87
CA ILE A 44 -2.39 -10.27 8.82
C ILE A 44 -2.29 -9.59 7.46
N ARG A 45 -2.63 -8.31 7.40
CA ARG A 45 -2.52 -7.59 6.14
C ARG A 45 -1.08 -7.45 5.67
N LEU A 46 -0.14 -7.23 6.58
CA LEU A 46 1.27 -7.22 6.20
C LEU A 46 1.71 -8.57 5.65
N ARG A 47 1.27 -9.66 6.28
CA ARG A 47 1.62 -10.99 5.79
C ARG A 47 1.01 -11.26 4.44
N LEU A 48 -0.25 -10.84 4.24
CA LEU A 48 -0.91 -11.03 2.95
C LEU A 48 -0.19 -10.25 1.85
N LEU A 49 0.17 -9.00 2.12
CA LEU A 49 0.89 -8.21 1.12
C LEU A 49 2.22 -8.87 0.77
N SER A 50 2.93 -9.38 1.77
CA SER A 50 4.20 -10.06 1.55
C SER A 50 4.04 -11.32 0.71
N LEU A 51 2.99 -12.10 0.98
CA LEU A 51 2.72 -13.32 0.21
C LEU A 51 2.37 -13.00 -1.23
N ILE A 52 1.55 -11.98 -1.43
CA ILE A 52 1.14 -11.59 -2.78
C ILE A 52 2.36 -11.08 -3.57
N ALA A 53 3.21 -10.29 -2.93
CA ALA A 53 4.39 -9.77 -3.58
C ALA A 53 5.35 -10.89 -3.98
N ALA A 54 5.51 -11.87 -3.11
CA ALA A 54 6.44 -12.97 -3.38
C ALA A 54 5.97 -13.86 -4.53
N ALA A 55 4.66 -13.93 -4.74
CA ALA A 55 4.10 -14.79 -5.75
C ALA A 55 3.90 -14.09 -7.09
N ASP A 56 4.13 -12.79 -7.16
CA ASP A 56 3.80 -11.94 -8.31
C ASP A 56 2.30 -11.88 -8.54
N GLU A 57 1.62 -13.02 -8.60
CA GLU A 57 0.19 -13.10 -8.76
C GLU A 57 -0.28 -14.35 -8.04
N VAL A 58 -1.35 -14.26 -7.26
CA VAL A 58 -1.78 -15.39 -6.46
C VAL A 58 -3.30 -15.44 -6.35
N CYS A 59 -3.85 -16.64 -6.42
CA CYS A 59 -5.27 -16.86 -6.21
C CYS A 59 -5.60 -16.61 -4.73
N ALA A 60 -6.73 -15.97 -4.49
CA ALA A 60 -7.19 -15.77 -3.12
C ALA A 60 -7.28 -17.11 -2.36
N CYS A 61 -7.59 -18.19 -3.07
CA CYS A 61 -7.70 -19.50 -2.45
C CYS A 61 -6.38 -19.97 -1.85
N ASP A 62 -5.26 -19.50 -2.37
CA ASP A 62 -3.95 -19.93 -1.90
C ASP A 62 -3.42 -19.08 -0.75
N LEU A 63 -4.19 -18.10 -0.33
CA LEU A 63 -3.77 -17.24 0.78
C LEU A 63 -4.29 -17.72 2.13
N LEU A 64 -5.25 -18.63 2.13
CA LEU A 64 -5.92 -19.03 3.37
C LEU A 64 -5.00 -19.82 4.29
N GLU A 65 -4.34 -20.82 3.76
CA GLU A 65 -3.52 -21.70 4.56
C GLU A 65 -2.30 -20.99 5.17
N PRO A 66 -1.54 -20.20 4.40
CA PRO A 66 -0.36 -19.56 4.98
C PRO A 66 -0.67 -18.64 6.16
N VAL A 67 -1.83 -17.96 6.14
CA VAL A 67 -2.16 -17.07 7.24
C VAL A 67 -3.07 -17.73 8.27
N ASP A 68 -3.52 -18.98 7.98
CA ASP A 68 -4.33 -19.77 8.90
C ASP A 68 -5.57 -19.00 9.34
N ARG A 69 -6.30 -18.49 8.37
CA ARG A 69 -7.54 -17.77 8.62
C ARG A 69 -8.60 -18.23 7.63
N SER A 70 -9.85 -18.02 7.99
CA SER A 70 -10.97 -18.40 7.14
C SER A 70 -11.07 -17.52 5.91
N GLN A 71 -11.79 -18.00 4.92
CA GLN A 71 -12.00 -17.23 3.69
C GLN A 71 -12.64 -15.88 3.95
N PRO A 72 -13.70 -15.74 4.76
CA PRO A 72 -14.26 -14.42 5.02
C PRO A 72 -13.28 -13.47 5.66
N THR A 73 -12.42 -13.95 6.56
CA THR A 73 -11.42 -13.11 7.20
C THR A 73 -10.38 -12.64 6.21
N VAL A 74 -9.85 -13.55 5.38
CA VAL A 74 -8.86 -13.18 4.37
C VAL A 74 -9.50 -12.24 3.36
N SER A 75 -10.73 -12.51 2.96
CA SER A 75 -11.44 -11.66 2.02
C SER A 75 -11.61 -10.23 2.55
N HIS A 76 -11.90 -10.11 3.85
CA HIS A 76 -12.02 -8.80 4.48
C HIS A 76 -10.70 -8.05 4.42
N HIS A 77 -9.60 -8.72 4.73
CA HIS A 77 -8.29 -8.07 4.74
C HIS A 77 -7.79 -7.73 3.34
N THR A 78 -8.00 -8.61 2.36
CA THR A 78 -7.59 -8.28 0.99
C THR A 78 -8.42 -7.13 0.44
N LYS A 79 -9.71 -7.05 0.82
CA LYS A 79 -10.52 -5.91 0.42
C LYS A 79 -9.99 -4.61 0.99
N GLN A 80 -9.55 -4.62 2.24
CA GLN A 80 -8.96 -3.43 2.86
C GLN A 80 -7.69 -2.99 2.11
N LEU A 81 -6.84 -3.95 1.77
CA LEU A 81 -5.62 -3.65 1.02
C LEU A 81 -5.96 -3.09 -0.36
N ALA A 82 -6.97 -3.66 -1.02
CA ALA A 82 -7.36 -3.21 -2.35
C ALA A 82 -7.98 -1.81 -2.31
N GLU A 83 -8.79 -1.53 -1.29
CA GLU A 83 -9.40 -0.21 -1.16
C GLU A 83 -8.36 0.86 -0.89
N ALA A 84 -7.25 0.49 -0.26
CA ALA A 84 -6.14 1.41 -0.05
C ALA A 84 -5.25 1.52 -1.28
N GLY A 85 -5.54 0.77 -2.34
CA GLY A 85 -4.79 0.84 -3.58
C GLY A 85 -3.48 0.08 -3.58
N LEU A 86 -3.27 -0.82 -2.60
CA LEU A 86 -2.00 -1.51 -2.48
C LEU A 86 -1.94 -2.80 -3.28
N ILE A 87 -3.08 -3.42 -3.53
CA ILE A 87 -3.16 -4.60 -4.37
C ILE A 87 -4.28 -4.43 -5.38
N VAL A 88 -4.19 -5.18 -6.48
CA VAL A 88 -5.16 -5.14 -7.56
C VAL A 88 -5.68 -6.54 -7.77
N GLY A 89 -6.99 -6.68 -7.90
CA GLY A 89 -7.61 -7.99 -8.08
C GLY A 89 -8.22 -8.15 -9.45
N GLU A 90 -8.23 -9.39 -9.92
CA GLU A 90 -8.85 -9.75 -11.17
C GLU A 90 -9.69 -11.00 -10.94
N LYS A 91 -10.97 -10.95 -11.33
CA LYS A 91 -11.82 -12.11 -11.20
C LYS A 91 -11.54 -13.12 -12.30
N ARG A 92 -11.31 -14.36 -11.92
CA ARG A 92 -11.17 -15.47 -12.86
C ARG A 92 -12.04 -16.59 -12.34
N GLY A 93 -13.20 -16.76 -12.97
CA GLY A 93 -14.19 -17.68 -12.46
C GLY A 93 -14.73 -17.15 -11.15
N ARG A 94 -14.73 -17.99 -10.13
CA ARG A 94 -15.25 -17.58 -8.83
C ARG A 94 -14.17 -17.10 -7.87
N TRP A 95 -12.92 -17.08 -8.31
CA TRP A 95 -11.83 -16.67 -7.45
C TRP A 95 -11.23 -15.35 -7.93
N THR A 96 -10.77 -14.55 -6.99
CA THR A 96 -10.03 -13.33 -7.32
C THR A 96 -8.55 -13.66 -7.27
N TRP A 97 -7.83 -13.16 -8.25
CA TRP A 97 -6.38 -13.26 -8.30
C TRP A 97 -5.79 -11.90 -7.97
N TRP A 98 -4.85 -11.89 -7.06
CA TRP A 98 -4.30 -10.66 -6.53
C TRP A 98 -2.86 -10.45 -6.97
N ARG A 99 -2.51 -9.20 -7.19
CA ARG A 99 -1.13 -8.80 -7.40
C ARG A 99 -0.90 -7.45 -6.74
N VAL A 100 0.37 -7.15 -6.43
CA VAL A 100 0.72 -5.88 -5.81
C VAL A 100 0.58 -4.76 -6.83
N ALA A 101 0.15 -3.59 -6.38
CA ALA A 101 0.13 -2.38 -7.18
C ALA A 101 1.49 -1.71 -7.03
N PRO A 102 2.40 -1.85 -8.00
CA PRO A 102 3.78 -1.44 -7.80
C PRO A 102 3.96 0.05 -7.56
N ASP A 103 3.16 0.88 -8.21
CA ASP A 103 3.29 2.32 -8.04
C ASP A 103 2.93 2.76 -6.64
N ALA A 104 1.88 2.17 -6.05
CA ALA A 104 1.45 2.53 -4.71
C ALA A 104 2.48 2.09 -3.67
N VAL A 105 3.04 0.90 -3.85
CA VAL A 105 4.04 0.39 -2.92
C VAL A 105 5.32 1.21 -3.03
N ALA A 106 5.71 1.57 -4.24
CA ALA A 106 6.89 2.42 -4.45
C ALA A 106 6.71 3.78 -3.79
N GLU A 107 5.50 4.33 -3.87
CA GLU A 107 5.24 5.60 -3.22
C GLU A 107 5.41 5.49 -1.70
N LEU A 108 4.91 4.42 -1.10
CA LEU A 108 5.08 4.23 0.33
C LEU A 108 6.53 4.02 0.71
N ARG A 109 7.28 3.27 -0.11
CA ARG A 109 8.69 3.07 0.15
C ARG A 109 9.44 4.40 0.19
N ASP A 110 9.07 5.31 -0.72
CA ASP A 110 9.81 6.54 -0.88
C ASP A 110 9.31 7.67 0.01
N VAL A 111 8.16 7.49 0.65
CA VAL A 111 7.54 8.57 1.39
C VAL A 111 8.36 8.99 2.63
N LEU A 112 9.19 8.11 3.13
CA LEU A 112 10.02 8.40 4.29
C LEU A 112 11.48 8.65 3.91
N THR A 113 11.76 8.83 2.66
CA THR A 113 13.12 9.16 2.21
C THR A 113 13.21 10.63 1.70
#